data_6470844a537a74cd709f925dbded5a07
#
_entry.id   6470844a537a74cd709f925dbded5a07
#
_cell.length_a   1.000
_cell.length_b   1.000
_cell.length_c   1.000
_cell.angle_alpha   90.00
_cell.angle_beta   90.00
_cell.angle_gamma   90.00
#
_symmetry.space_group_name_H-M   'P 1'
#
loop_
_entity.id
_entity.type
_entity.pdbx_description
1 polymer ?
#
loop_
_entity_poly.entity_id
_entity_poly.type
_entity_poly.pdbx_seq_one_letter_code
_entity_poly.pdbx_strand_id
1 'polypeptide(L)'
;YPEFRGAVLHSDRGSQYTSASYRAMLSEYGVKQSMNSSGGRCHDNARCESMWARMKNELFYSRDRRSTDYTTEQLKTMIWRYYMSYWNNRRICASIGGMPPAEKRRRYYSDKTGESAAAME
;
A
#
# COMPACT_ATOMS: atom_id res chain seq x y z
N TYR A 1 5.13 17.55 1.05
CA TYR A 1 5.21 16.35 1.92
C TYR A 1 6.66 15.90 2.02
N PRO A 2 7.48 16.49 2.93
CA PRO A 2 8.92 16.19 3.06
C PRO A 2 9.17 14.71 3.42
N GLU A 3 8.23 14.06 4.06
CA GLU A 3 8.27 12.64 4.43
C GLU A 3 8.29 11.66 3.25
N PHE A 4 7.90 12.09 2.06
CA PHE A 4 7.95 11.27 0.85
C PHE A 4 9.24 11.42 0.06
N ARG A 5 10.08 12.39 0.37
CA ARG A 5 11.35 12.59 -0.33
C ARG A 5 12.25 11.36 -0.21
N GLY A 6 12.70 10.86 -1.35
CA GLY A 6 13.52 9.65 -1.44
C GLY A 6 12.74 8.33 -1.36
N ALA A 7 11.44 8.37 -1.12
CA ALA A 7 10.59 7.17 -1.22
C ALA A 7 10.63 6.59 -2.65
N VAL A 8 10.46 5.29 -2.76
CA VAL A 8 10.39 4.59 -4.05
C VAL A 8 8.96 4.13 -4.26
N LEU A 9 8.33 4.56 -5.36
CA LEU A 9 7.04 4.08 -5.80
C LEU A 9 7.23 3.08 -6.93
N HIS A 10 6.90 1.82 -6.66
CA HIS A 10 6.96 0.74 -7.66
C HIS A 10 5.59 0.52 -8.30
N SER A 11 5.57 0.41 -9.63
CA SER A 11 4.35 0.12 -10.40
C SER A 11 4.65 -0.82 -11.58
N ASP A 12 3.59 -1.34 -12.20
CA ASP A 12 3.69 -1.93 -13.53
C ASP A 12 3.95 -0.84 -14.60
N ARG A 13 3.98 -1.25 -15.88
CA ARG A 13 4.17 -0.36 -17.01
C ARG A 13 2.86 0.12 -17.64
N GLY A 14 1.79 0.20 -16.86
CA GLY A 14 0.54 0.78 -17.32
C GLY A 14 0.73 2.18 -17.89
N SER A 15 -0.05 2.55 -18.91
CA SER A 15 0.10 3.84 -19.62
C SER A 15 -0.02 5.04 -18.70
N GLN A 16 -0.85 4.96 -17.66
CA GLN A 16 -0.98 5.99 -16.64
C GLN A 16 0.34 6.25 -15.89
N TYR A 17 1.09 5.20 -15.57
CA TYR A 17 2.36 5.29 -14.82
C TYR A 17 3.54 5.69 -15.69
N THR A 18 3.45 5.50 -17.02
CA THR A 18 4.48 5.90 -17.98
C THR A 18 4.27 7.31 -18.54
N SER A 19 3.14 7.93 -18.23
CA SER A 19 2.81 9.29 -18.72
C SER A 19 3.77 10.36 -18.18
N ALA A 20 4.00 11.40 -18.99
CA ALA A 20 4.87 12.51 -18.62
C ALA A 20 4.33 13.26 -17.38
N SER A 21 3.01 13.46 -17.29
CA SER A 21 2.37 14.13 -16.16
C SER A 21 2.57 13.37 -14.85
N TYR A 22 2.47 12.04 -14.87
CA TYR A 22 2.70 11.23 -13.68
C TYR A 22 4.16 11.30 -13.21
N ARG A 23 5.11 11.22 -14.14
CA ARG A 23 6.53 11.34 -13.83
C ARG A 23 6.89 12.73 -13.28
N ALA A 24 6.32 13.79 -13.86
CA ALA A 24 6.52 15.15 -13.36
C ALA A 24 6.01 15.31 -11.92
N MET A 25 4.83 14.79 -11.63
CA MET A 25 4.26 14.79 -10.28
C MET A 25 5.16 14.05 -9.28
N LEU A 26 5.65 12.85 -9.59
CA LEU A 26 6.55 12.13 -8.69
C LEU A 26 7.84 12.89 -8.43
N SER A 27 8.39 13.54 -9.47
CA SER A 27 9.59 14.37 -9.35
C SER A 27 9.37 15.57 -8.42
N GLU A 28 8.21 16.23 -8.52
CA GLU A 28 7.83 17.34 -7.64
C GLU A 28 7.80 16.92 -6.16
N TYR A 29 7.27 15.73 -5.87
CA TYR A 29 7.27 15.18 -4.51
C TYR A 29 8.59 14.55 -4.09
N GLY A 30 9.60 14.50 -4.96
CA GLY A 30 10.88 13.87 -4.68
C GLY A 30 10.81 12.36 -4.53
N VAL A 31 9.81 11.73 -5.15
CA VAL A 31 9.59 10.28 -5.15
C VAL A 31 10.28 9.65 -6.34
N LYS A 32 11.05 8.59 -6.09
CA LYS A 32 11.72 7.83 -7.15
C LYS A 32 10.75 6.82 -7.76
N GLN A 33 10.64 6.82 -9.08
CA GLN A 33 9.84 5.84 -9.80
C GLN A 33 10.64 4.56 -10.03
N SER A 34 10.04 3.43 -9.73
CA SER A 34 10.50 2.08 -10.07
C SER A 34 9.41 1.37 -10.88
N MET A 35 9.78 0.61 -11.88
CA MET A 35 8.83 -0.14 -12.72
C MET A 35 9.31 -1.56 -12.93
N ASN A 36 8.36 -2.45 -13.24
CA ASN A 36 8.67 -3.79 -13.70
C ASN A 36 9.65 -3.75 -14.88
N SER A 37 10.56 -4.73 -14.96
CA SER A 37 11.49 -4.88 -16.07
C SER A 37 10.75 -4.97 -17.41
N SER A 38 11.37 -4.46 -18.49
CA SER A 38 10.81 -4.63 -19.84
C SER A 38 10.83 -6.10 -20.22
N GLY A 39 9.68 -6.63 -20.63
CA GLY A 39 9.49 -8.07 -20.92
C GLY A 39 8.60 -8.80 -19.92
N GLY A 40 8.00 -8.08 -18.95
CA GLY A 40 6.80 -8.52 -18.22
C GLY A 40 7.00 -9.69 -17.26
N ARG A 41 7.96 -9.64 -16.36
CA ARG A 41 7.92 -10.54 -15.22
C ARG A 41 6.90 -10.01 -14.21
N CYS A 42 5.70 -10.62 -14.19
CA CYS A 42 4.61 -10.30 -13.26
C CYS A 42 4.99 -10.44 -11.78
N HIS A 43 6.11 -11.10 -11.49
CA HIS A 43 6.60 -11.31 -10.12
C HIS A 43 6.98 -10.01 -9.38
N ASP A 44 7.39 -8.98 -10.10
CA ASP A 44 7.84 -7.72 -9.49
C ASP A 44 6.69 -6.97 -8.81
N ASN A 45 5.44 -7.17 -9.26
CA ASN A 45 4.24 -6.55 -8.70
C ASN A 45 3.31 -7.52 -7.94
N ALA A 46 3.74 -8.76 -7.72
CA ALA A 46 2.90 -9.82 -7.16
C ALA A 46 2.30 -9.47 -5.78
N ARG A 47 2.99 -8.68 -4.98
CA ARG A 47 2.49 -8.24 -3.66
C ARG A 47 1.30 -7.28 -3.80
N CYS A 48 1.37 -6.35 -4.73
CA CYS A 48 0.28 -5.43 -5.02
C CYS A 48 -0.92 -6.17 -5.61
N GLU A 49 -0.68 -7.06 -6.55
CA GLU A 49 -1.72 -7.92 -7.14
C GLU A 49 -2.42 -8.79 -6.09
N SER A 50 -1.64 -9.41 -5.19
CA SER A 50 -2.18 -10.19 -4.08
C SER A 50 -3.03 -9.34 -3.12
N MET A 51 -2.61 -8.10 -2.84
CA MET A 51 -3.36 -7.17 -2.01
C MET A 51 -4.71 -6.81 -2.66
N TRP A 52 -4.72 -6.52 -3.95
CA TRP A 52 -5.94 -6.24 -4.72
C TRP A 52 -6.87 -7.45 -4.80
N ALA A 53 -6.33 -8.63 -5.05
CA ALA A 53 -7.11 -9.87 -5.11
C ALA A 53 -7.80 -10.16 -3.76
N ARG A 54 -7.10 -9.97 -2.65
CA ARG A 54 -7.68 -10.12 -1.30
C ARG A 54 -8.78 -9.11 -1.03
N MET A 55 -8.55 -7.84 -1.36
CA MET A 55 -9.58 -6.81 -1.21
C MET A 55 -10.84 -7.15 -2.01
N LYS A 56 -10.70 -7.53 -3.27
CA LYS A 56 -11.84 -7.93 -4.10
C LYS A 56 -12.59 -9.12 -3.50
N ASN A 57 -11.86 -10.11 -3.03
CA ASN A 57 -12.48 -11.28 -2.39
C ASN A 57 -13.20 -10.90 -1.09
N GLU A 58 -12.56 -10.18 -0.20
CA GLU A 58 -13.11 -9.85 1.13
C GLU A 58 -14.26 -8.82 1.04
N LEU A 59 -14.24 -7.88 0.08
CA LEU A 59 -15.32 -6.89 -0.06
C LEU A 59 -16.49 -7.37 -0.91
N PHE A 60 -16.22 -8.17 -1.94
CA PHE A 60 -17.23 -8.48 -2.95
C PHE A 60 -17.50 -9.98 -3.06
N TYR A 61 -16.53 -10.78 -3.49
CA TYR A 61 -16.77 -12.15 -3.92
C TYR A 61 -17.23 -13.09 -2.79
N SER A 62 -16.62 -12.99 -1.60
CA SER A 62 -17.02 -13.80 -0.44
C SER A 62 -18.40 -13.44 0.12
N ARG A 63 -18.98 -12.33 -0.33
CA ARG A 63 -20.28 -11.82 0.10
C ARG A 63 -21.33 -11.85 -1.00
N ASP A 64 -21.02 -12.52 -2.12
CA ASP A 64 -21.86 -12.58 -3.32
C ASP A 64 -22.31 -11.17 -3.81
N ARG A 65 -21.38 -10.22 -3.79
CA ARG A 65 -21.57 -8.83 -4.22
C ARG A 65 -20.72 -8.54 -5.44
N ARG A 66 -21.18 -7.63 -6.29
CA ARG A 66 -20.44 -7.16 -7.46
C ARG A 66 -20.06 -5.69 -7.28
N SER A 67 -18.90 -5.29 -7.80
CA SER A 67 -18.51 -3.87 -7.81
C SER A 67 -19.50 -3.00 -8.59
N THR A 68 -20.19 -3.57 -9.59
CA THR A 68 -21.24 -2.91 -10.37
C THR A 68 -22.50 -2.57 -9.59
N ASP A 69 -22.68 -3.14 -8.40
CA ASP A 69 -23.84 -2.86 -7.52
C ASP A 69 -23.68 -1.53 -6.77
N TYR A 70 -22.55 -0.85 -6.94
CA TYR A 70 -22.19 0.35 -6.18
C TYR A 70 -21.83 1.50 -7.11
N THR A 71 -22.11 2.72 -6.68
CA THR A 71 -21.62 3.94 -7.35
C THR A 71 -20.11 4.09 -7.14
N THR A 72 -19.47 4.89 -7.98
CA THR A 72 -18.02 5.19 -7.85
C THR A 72 -17.69 5.78 -6.47
N GLU A 73 -18.54 6.66 -5.94
CA GLU A 73 -18.31 7.26 -4.62
C GLU A 73 -18.46 6.25 -3.48
N GLN A 74 -19.42 5.33 -3.58
CA GLN A 74 -19.55 4.21 -2.64
C GLN A 74 -18.31 3.31 -2.70
N LEU A 75 -17.82 2.96 -3.90
CA LEU A 75 -16.62 2.16 -4.07
C LEU A 75 -15.39 2.84 -3.47
N LYS A 76 -15.17 4.11 -3.72
CA LYS A 76 -14.08 4.89 -3.11
C LYS A 76 -14.13 4.80 -1.59
N THR A 77 -15.29 5.03 -1.00
CA THR A 77 -15.48 4.97 0.46
C THR A 77 -15.21 3.56 1.00
N MET A 78 -15.71 2.52 0.33
CA MET A 78 -15.51 1.13 0.74
C MET A 78 -14.03 0.74 0.68
N ILE A 79 -13.33 1.08 -0.39
CA ILE A 79 -11.90 0.80 -0.58
C ILE A 79 -11.07 1.55 0.45
N TRP A 80 -11.37 2.83 0.68
CA TRP A 80 -10.69 3.64 1.68
C TRP A 80 -10.84 3.04 3.08
N ARG A 81 -12.07 2.69 3.50
CA ARG A 81 -12.35 2.05 4.80
C ARG A 81 -11.66 0.69 4.91
N TYR A 82 -11.62 -0.07 3.83
CA TYR A 82 -10.96 -1.36 3.82
C TYR A 82 -9.46 -1.24 4.13
N TYR A 83 -8.74 -0.37 3.44
CA TYR A 83 -7.31 -0.23 3.65
C TYR A 83 -6.94 0.60 4.88
N MET A 84 -7.57 1.75 5.08
CA MET A 84 -7.16 2.68 6.14
C MET A 84 -7.66 2.26 7.52
N SER A 85 -8.87 1.71 7.60
CA SER A 85 -9.43 1.29 8.89
C SER A 85 -9.21 -0.20 9.14
N TYR A 86 -9.76 -1.08 8.31
CA TYR A 86 -9.73 -2.52 8.56
C TYR A 86 -8.34 -3.12 8.35
N TRP A 87 -7.75 -3.00 7.16
CA TRP A 87 -6.46 -3.59 6.84
C TRP A 87 -5.35 -3.09 7.75
N ASN A 88 -5.26 -1.78 7.90
CA ASN A 88 -4.17 -1.16 8.64
C ASN A 88 -4.27 -1.38 10.16
N ASN A 89 -5.48 -1.42 10.74
CA ASN A 89 -5.66 -1.42 12.20
C ASN A 89 -6.23 -2.72 12.77
N ARG A 90 -6.83 -3.59 11.97
CA ARG A 90 -7.55 -4.77 12.47
C ARG A 90 -7.14 -6.08 11.82
N ARG A 91 -6.73 -6.05 10.54
CA ARG A 91 -6.42 -7.25 9.81
C ARG A 91 -5.12 -7.89 10.31
N ILE A 92 -5.22 -9.13 10.76
CA ILE A 92 -4.07 -9.93 11.18
C ILE A 92 -3.26 -10.33 9.94
N CYS A 93 -1.97 -9.99 9.91
CA CYS A 93 -1.05 -10.28 8.83
C CYS A 93 0.03 -11.24 9.31
N ALA A 94 -0.03 -12.51 8.89
CA ALA A 94 0.93 -13.54 9.30
C ALA A 94 2.39 -13.17 8.97
N SER A 95 2.61 -12.53 7.81
CA SER A 95 3.95 -12.11 7.36
C SER A 95 4.65 -11.09 8.25
N ILE A 96 3.93 -10.45 9.15
CA ILE A 96 4.48 -9.45 10.10
C ILE A 96 4.27 -9.85 11.55
N GLY A 97 4.17 -11.16 11.82
CA GLY A 97 4.06 -11.69 13.18
C GLY A 97 2.63 -11.74 13.74
N GLY A 98 1.63 -11.89 12.86
CA GLY A 98 0.24 -12.06 13.29
C GLY A 98 -0.40 -10.80 13.90
N MET A 99 0.05 -9.63 13.49
CA MET A 99 -0.48 -8.36 13.97
C MET A 99 -0.92 -7.44 12.81
N PRO A 100 -1.75 -6.42 13.08
CA PRO A 100 -2.07 -5.40 12.09
C PRO A 100 -0.86 -4.53 11.72
N PRO A 101 -0.80 -3.98 10.48
CA PRO A 101 0.31 -3.12 10.06
C PRO A 101 0.58 -1.91 10.96
N ALA A 102 -0.45 -1.24 11.46
CA ALA A 102 -0.31 -0.10 12.36
C ALA A 102 0.34 -0.48 13.70
N GLU A 103 0.03 -1.67 14.21
CA GLU A 103 0.65 -2.20 15.42
C GLU A 103 2.13 -2.49 15.20
N LYS A 104 2.49 -3.14 14.08
CA LYS A 104 3.89 -3.38 13.72
C LYS A 104 4.69 -2.10 13.62
N ARG A 105 4.09 -1.06 13.03
CA ARG A 105 4.71 0.26 12.91
C ARG A 105 4.93 0.92 14.28
N ARG A 106 3.92 0.88 15.17
CA ARG A 106 4.04 1.43 16.52
C ARG A 106 5.18 0.79 17.29
N ARG A 107 5.27 -0.55 17.28
CA ARG A 107 6.35 -1.28 17.94
C ARG A 107 7.72 -0.90 17.41
N TYR A 108 7.88 -0.82 16.09
CA TYR A 108 9.13 -0.43 15.47
C TYR A 108 9.63 0.95 15.92
N TYR A 109 8.74 1.92 16.06
CA TYR A 109 9.14 3.25 16.52
C TYR A 109 9.33 3.32 18.05
N SER A 110 8.59 2.55 18.82
CA SER A 110 8.80 2.43 20.27
C SER A 110 10.16 1.83 20.58
N ASP A 111 10.54 0.76 19.89
CA ASP A 111 11.85 0.12 20.07
C ASP A 111 13.00 1.08 19.71
N LYS A 112 12.88 1.82 18.61
CA LYS A 112 13.89 2.84 18.23
C LYS A 112 14.02 4.00 19.23
N THR A 113 12.91 4.44 19.81
CA THR A 113 12.96 5.50 20.83
C THR A 113 13.51 4.99 22.16
N GLY A 114 13.25 3.74 22.52
CA GLY A 114 13.83 3.07 23.68
C GLY A 114 15.32 2.85 23.56
N GLU A 115 15.83 2.41 22.40
CA GLU A 115 17.27 2.28 22.12
C GLU A 115 18.00 3.63 22.16
N SER A 116 17.36 4.71 21.69
CA SER A 116 17.93 6.06 21.75
C SER A 116 18.02 6.59 23.18
N ALA A 117 17.11 6.24 24.06
CA ALA A 117 17.15 6.61 25.48
C ALA A 117 18.22 5.82 26.24
N ALA A 118 18.37 4.53 25.98
CA ALA A 118 19.36 3.67 26.59
C ALA A 118 20.82 3.97 26.13
N ALA A 119 21.01 4.57 24.97
CA ALA A 119 22.32 4.97 24.45
C ALA A 119 22.82 6.34 25.00
N MET A 120 21.99 7.04 25.78
CA MET A 120 22.30 8.34 26.42
C MET A 120 22.60 8.20 27.92
N GLU A 121 22.51 7.01 28.50
CA GLU A 121 22.95 6.67 29.86
C GLU A 121 24.38 6.08 29.86
#